data_c701fff857e79978e941c17d85f05648
#
_entry.id   c701fff857e79978e941c17d85f05648
#
_cell.length_a   1.000
_cell.length_b   1.000
_cell.length_c   1.000
_cell.angle_alpha   90.00
_cell.angle_beta   90.00
_cell.angle_gamma   90.00
#
_symmetry.space_group_name_H-M   'P 1'
#
loop_
_entity.id
_entity.type
_entity.pdbx_description
1 polymer ?
#
loop_
_entity_poly.entity_id
_entity_poly.type
_entity_poly.pdbx_seq_one_letter_code
_entity_poly.pdbx_strand_id
1 'polypeptide(L)'
;VLVNRLIYDVGKPERFDIVVFEREDHKKNVKRIIGLPGETVQIKGGYIFIDGELLNAEDGLEQVSLAGRADTPIKLEDNEYFLLGDNRDSSEDSRFPNIGNVKREQIQGKVWFRIFPLLKLDFIHSR
;
A
#
# COMPACT_ATOMS: atom_id res chain seq x y z
N VAL A 1 -13.70 -15.25 -3.73
CA VAL A 1 -13.67 -16.50 -3.27
C VAL A 1 -12.77 -16.66 -2.07
N LEU A 2 -11.53 -17.20 -2.21
CA LEU A 2 -10.64 -17.28 -1.05
C LEU A 2 -10.35 -15.90 -0.48
N VAL A 3 -10.13 -14.95 -1.37
CA VAL A 3 -9.83 -13.59 -0.95
C VAL A 3 -10.98 -13.01 -0.13
N ASN A 4 -12.21 -13.30 -0.53
CA ASN A 4 -13.37 -12.78 0.21
C ASN A 4 -13.42 -13.33 1.63
N ARG A 5 -12.95 -14.54 1.85
CA ARG A 5 -12.92 -15.10 3.19
C ARG A 5 -11.80 -14.54 4.05
N LEU A 6 -10.77 -13.99 3.41
CA LEU A 6 -9.63 -13.42 4.11
C LEU A 6 -9.80 -11.95 4.41
N ILE A 7 -10.81 -11.32 3.81
CA ILE A 7 -11.03 -9.90 3.95
C ILE A 7 -12.05 -9.64 5.05
N TYR A 8 -11.74 -8.72 5.93
CA TYR A 8 -12.68 -8.32 6.96
C TYR A 8 -12.53 -6.82 7.18
N ASP A 9 -13.53 -6.26 7.87
CA ASP A 9 -13.54 -4.84 8.14
C ASP A 9 -12.31 -4.46 8.95
N VAL A 10 -11.59 -3.46 8.45
CA VAL A 10 -10.30 -3.10 9.03
C VAL A 10 -10.44 -2.09 10.16
N GLY A 11 -11.59 -1.44 10.28
CA GLY A 11 -11.74 -0.37 11.26
C GLY A 11 -10.78 0.77 10.96
N LYS A 12 -9.60 0.75 11.58
CA LYS A 12 -8.59 1.76 11.34
C LYS A 12 -7.38 1.09 10.69
N PRO A 13 -7.11 1.40 9.41
CA PRO A 13 -5.96 0.81 8.75
C PRO A 13 -4.65 1.25 9.39
N GLU A 14 -3.70 0.31 9.47
CA GLU A 14 -2.41 0.56 10.08
C GLU A 14 -1.30 0.35 9.06
N ARG A 15 -0.13 0.89 9.37
CA ARG A 15 1.03 0.74 8.49
C ARG A 15 1.35 -0.74 8.31
N PHE A 16 1.67 -1.11 7.09
CA PHE A 16 1.99 -2.45 6.63
C PHE A 16 0.80 -3.39 6.53
N ASP A 17 -0.40 -2.92 6.84
CA ASP A 17 -1.59 -3.72 6.54
C ASP A 17 -1.70 -3.93 5.04
N ILE A 18 -2.13 -5.11 4.64
CA ILE A 18 -2.48 -5.38 3.25
C ILE A 18 -3.97 -5.22 3.13
N VAL A 19 -4.39 -4.36 2.22
CA VAL A 19 -5.80 -3.99 2.09
C VAL A 19 -6.27 -4.17 0.66
N VAL A 20 -7.57 -4.36 0.53
CA VAL A 20 -8.27 -4.33 -0.75
C VAL A 20 -8.87 -2.95 -0.89
N PHE A 21 -8.61 -2.29 -2.01
CA PHE A 21 -9.23 -1.00 -2.27
C PHE A 21 -9.79 -0.96 -3.69
N GLU A 22 -10.78 -0.12 -3.88
CA GLU A 22 -11.41 0.03 -5.18
C GLU A 22 -10.87 1.30 -5.84
N ARG A 23 -10.37 1.14 -7.06
CA ARG A 23 -9.87 2.25 -7.86
C ARG A 23 -11.04 3.04 -8.43
N GLU A 24 -10.72 4.21 -8.98
CA GLU A 24 -11.76 5.05 -9.59
C GLU A 24 -12.42 4.37 -10.78
N ASP A 25 -11.72 3.47 -11.45
CA ASP A 25 -12.28 2.70 -12.56
C ASP A 25 -13.04 1.46 -12.07
N HIS A 26 -13.30 1.38 -10.78
CA HIS A 26 -14.05 0.30 -10.12
C HIS A 26 -13.32 -1.04 -10.08
N LYS A 27 -12.05 -1.07 -10.45
CA LYS A 27 -11.24 -2.27 -10.30
C LYS A 27 -10.74 -2.36 -8.87
N LYS A 28 -10.66 -3.57 -8.36
CA LYS A 28 -10.16 -3.80 -7.00
C LYS A 28 -8.72 -4.25 -7.05
N ASN A 29 -7.93 -3.69 -6.17
CA ASN A 29 -6.50 -4.02 -6.06
C ASN A 29 -6.15 -4.34 -4.63
N VAL A 30 -5.09 -5.13 -4.46
CA VAL A 30 -4.56 -5.50 -3.14
C VAL A 30 -3.18 -4.91 -3.05
N LYS A 31 -2.96 -4.03 -2.06
CA LYS A 31 -1.68 -3.36 -1.87
C LYS A 31 -1.40 -3.21 -0.38
N ARG A 32 -0.15 -2.87 -0.05
CA ARG A 32 0.29 -2.71 1.33
C ARG A 32 0.31 -1.23 1.69
N ILE A 33 -0.21 -0.89 2.87
CA ILE A 33 -0.19 0.48 3.37
C ILE A 33 1.21 0.85 3.81
N ILE A 34 1.72 1.95 3.27
CA ILE A 34 3.04 2.47 3.63
C ILE A 34 2.92 3.80 4.35
N GLY A 35 2.10 4.72 3.83
CA GLY A 35 1.92 6.02 4.46
C GLY A 35 0.53 6.15 5.05
N LEU A 36 0.45 6.82 6.18
CA LEU A 36 -0.80 7.03 6.92
C LEU A 36 -1.27 8.47 6.77
N PRO A 37 -2.55 8.73 7.05
CA PRO A 37 -3.08 10.10 6.92
C PRO A 37 -2.23 11.12 7.65
N GLY A 38 -2.02 12.24 7.00
CA GLY A 38 -1.25 13.35 7.57
C GLY A 38 0.25 13.22 7.44
N GLU A 39 0.74 12.09 6.99
CA GLU A 39 2.18 11.88 6.85
C GLU A 39 2.68 12.38 5.51
N THR A 40 3.99 12.66 5.45
CA THR A 40 4.66 13.01 4.21
C THR A 40 5.50 11.82 3.78
N VAL A 41 5.29 11.36 2.54
CA VAL A 41 5.98 10.19 2.02
C VAL A 41 6.93 10.63 0.92
N GLN A 42 8.16 10.12 0.96
CA GLN A 42 9.13 10.34 -0.11
C GLN A 42 9.93 9.06 -0.32
N ILE A 43 10.25 8.79 -1.57
CA ILE A 43 11.11 7.66 -1.91
C ILE A 43 12.36 8.23 -2.54
N LYS A 44 13.51 7.99 -1.89
CA LYS A 44 14.76 8.61 -2.29
C LYS A 44 15.89 7.60 -2.13
N GLY A 45 16.69 7.43 -3.18
CA GLY A 45 17.81 6.50 -3.12
C GLY A 45 17.41 5.07 -2.90
N GLY A 46 16.20 4.71 -3.29
CA GLY A 46 15.69 3.36 -3.10
C GLY A 46 15.02 3.13 -1.75
N TYR A 47 14.96 4.13 -0.89
CA TYR A 47 14.43 4.00 0.45
C TYR A 47 13.21 4.88 0.65
N ILE A 48 12.33 4.42 1.53
CA ILE A 48 11.09 5.13 1.85
C ILE A 48 11.31 5.96 3.10
N PHE A 49 10.91 7.22 3.03
CA PHE A 49 10.99 8.15 4.15
C PHE A 49 9.60 8.60 4.53
N ILE A 50 9.28 8.54 5.82
CA ILE A 50 8.03 9.02 6.37
C ILE A 50 8.35 10.20 7.28
N ASP A 51 7.79 11.36 6.95
CA ASP A 51 8.06 12.59 7.71
C ASP A 51 9.56 12.86 7.84
N GLY A 52 10.31 12.52 6.79
CA GLY A 52 11.75 12.73 6.75
C GLY A 52 12.58 11.65 7.42
N GLU A 53 11.96 10.65 8.01
CA GLU A 53 12.66 9.58 8.69
C GLU A 53 12.63 8.31 7.88
N LEU A 54 13.76 7.60 7.83
CA LEU A 54 13.88 6.37 7.08
C LEU A 54 12.94 5.31 7.65
N LEU A 55 12.09 4.76 6.79
CA LEU A 55 11.25 3.65 7.19
C LEU A 55 12.10 2.39 7.26
N ASN A 56 11.96 1.66 8.36
CA ASN A 56 12.85 0.54 8.66
C ASN A 56 12.65 -0.61 7.69
N ALA A 57 13.74 -1.03 7.03
CA ALA A 57 13.69 -2.12 6.07
C ALA A 57 13.53 -3.49 6.73
N GLU A 58 13.68 -3.57 8.04
CA GLU A 58 13.49 -4.84 8.75
C GLU A 58 12.08 -5.37 8.64
N ASP A 59 11.15 -4.53 8.24
CA ASP A 59 9.77 -4.94 8.08
C ASP A 59 9.51 -5.66 6.76
N GLY A 60 10.56 -6.09 6.09
CA GLY A 60 10.43 -6.87 4.87
C GLY A 60 10.22 -6.05 3.62
N LEU A 61 10.42 -4.75 3.71
CA LEU A 61 10.27 -3.89 2.54
C LEU A 61 11.57 -3.90 1.74
N GLU A 62 11.44 -4.14 0.46
CA GLU A 62 12.58 -4.12 -0.43
C GLU A 62 12.85 -2.71 -0.92
N GLN A 63 14.05 -2.50 -1.41
CA GLN A 63 14.39 -1.24 -2.03
C GLN A 63 13.44 -0.95 -3.18
N VAL A 64 13.10 0.32 -3.33
CA VAL A 64 12.20 0.78 -4.37
C VAL A 64 13.02 1.43 -5.46
N SER A 65 13.21 0.75 -6.59
CA SER A 65 14.05 1.26 -7.65
C SER A 65 13.40 2.40 -8.41
N LEU A 66 12.08 2.47 -8.40
CA LEU A 66 11.33 3.52 -9.11
C LEU A 66 10.46 4.26 -8.12
N ALA A 67 10.78 5.52 -7.89
CA ALA A 67 10.04 6.34 -6.92
C ALA A 67 8.73 6.88 -7.49
N GLY A 68 8.66 7.05 -8.82
CA GLY A 68 7.49 7.66 -9.42
C GLY A 68 7.27 9.07 -8.88
N ARG A 69 6.02 9.39 -8.60
CA ARG A 69 5.68 10.72 -8.09
C ARG A 69 6.18 10.95 -6.66
N ALA A 70 6.67 9.92 -5.98
CA ALA A 70 7.16 10.07 -4.62
C ALA A 70 8.63 10.48 -4.56
N ASP A 71 9.28 10.74 -5.70
CA ASP A 71 10.64 11.30 -5.68
C ASP A 71 10.63 12.70 -5.09
N THR A 72 9.50 13.40 -5.11
CA THR A 72 9.29 14.60 -4.31
C THR A 72 8.34 14.26 -3.16
N PRO A 73 8.44 14.96 -2.03
CA PRO A 73 7.58 14.63 -0.88
C PRO A 73 6.10 14.76 -1.21
N ILE A 74 5.32 13.79 -0.76
CA ILE A 74 3.88 13.77 -0.94
C ILE A 74 3.23 13.89 0.43
N LYS A 75 2.51 14.99 0.66
CA LYS A 75 1.78 15.20 1.91
C LYS A 75 0.41 14.56 1.81
N LEU A 76 0.14 13.58 2.66
CA LEU A 76 -1.16 12.92 2.67
C LEU A 76 -2.17 13.74 3.46
N GLU A 77 -3.40 13.78 2.95
CA GLU A 77 -4.49 14.43 3.65
C GLU A 77 -4.99 13.55 4.79
N ASP A 78 -5.95 14.07 5.55
CA ASP A 78 -6.41 13.39 6.76
C ASP A 78 -7.11 12.06 6.47
N ASN A 79 -7.53 11.83 5.24
CA ASN A 79 -8.22 10.60 4.86
C ASN A 79 -7.48 9.84 3.77
N GLU A 80 -6.19 10.12 3.59
CA GLU A 80 -5.43 9.54 2.50
C GLU A 80 -4.33 8.62 2.99
N TYR A 81 -4.08 7.59 2.19
CA TYR A 81 -3.05 6.60 2.44
C TYR A 81 -2.17 6.48 1.22
N PHE A 82 -0.91 6.12 1.43
CA PHE A 82 0.01 5.83 0.35
C PHE A 82 0.28 4.33 0.35
N LEU A 83 -0.06 3.67 -0.75
CA LEU A 83 0.00 2.23 -0.86
C LEU A 83 1.04 1.80 -1.88
N LEU A 84 1.75 0.72 -1.58
CA LEU A 84 2.70 0.12 -2.51
C LEU A 84 2.39 -1.35 -2.70
N GLY A 85 2.61 -1.83 -3.92
CA GLY A 85 2.57 -3.26 -4.18
C GLY A 85 3.85 -3.91 -3.69
N ASP A 86 3.77 -5.15 -3.25
CA ASP A 86 4.95 -5.86 -2.79
C ASP A 86 5.91 -6.16 -3.95
N ASN A 87 5.37 -6.37 -5.14
CA ASN A 87 6.20 -6.50 -6.33
C ASN A 87 6.42 -5.11 -6.92
N ARG A 88 7.48 -4.44 -6.46
CA ARG A 88 7.74 -3.04 -6.80
C ARG A 88 7.92 -2.81 -8.29
N ASP A 89 8.48 -3.78 -8.99
CA ASP A 89 8.85 -3.57 -10.40
C ASP A 89 7.67 -3.64 -11.33
N SER A 90 6.61 -4.36 -10.97
CA SER A 90 5.46 -4.55 -11.86
C SER A 90 4.17 -4.04 -11.26
N SER A 91 4.22 -3.42 -10.09
CA SER A 91 3.02 -2.98 -9.40
C SER A 91 2.61 -1.59 -9.84
N GLU A 92 1.31 -1.41 -10.10
CA GLU A 92 0.71 -0.07 -10.19
C GLU A 92 0.18 0.28 -8.82
N ASP A 93 0.68 1.38 -8.26
CA ASP A 93 0.32 1.75 -6.91
C ASP A 93 0.39 3.26 -6.75
N SER A 94 0.47 3.75 -5.51
CA SER A 94 0.41 5.19 -5.26
C SER A 94 1.59 5.97 -5.85
N ARG A 95 2.64 5.29 -6.29
CA ARG A 95 3.75 5.96 -6.99
C ARG A 95 3.32 6.55 -8.33
N PHE A 96 2.22 6.08 -8.88
CA PHE A 96 1.79 6.47 -10.22
C PHE A 96 0.51 7.28 -10.17
N PRO A 97 0.36 8.28 -11.08
CA PRO A 97 -0.80 9.18 -11.03
C PRO A 97 -2.14 8.49 -11.20
N ASN A 98 -2.18 7.36 -11.91
CA ASN A 98 -3.44 6.67 -12.14
C ASN A 98 -4.02 6.05 -10.87
N ILE A 99 -3.19 5.83 -9.86
CA ILE A 99 -3.65 5.37 -8.55
C ILE A 99 -3.65 6.54 -7.56
N GLY A 100 -2.50 7.21 -7.44
CA GLY A 100 -2.35 8.34 -6.53
C GLY A 100 -2.53 7.96 -5.08
N ASN A 101 -2.91 8.94 -4.26
CA ASN A 101 -3.22 8.71 -2.86
C ASN A 101 -4.57 8.01 -2.77
N VAL A 102 -4.66 6.99 -1.91
CA VAL A 102 -5.88 6.20 -1.77
C VAL A 102 -6.66 6.72 -0.57
N LYS A 103 -7.92 7.04 -0.78
CA LYS A 103 -8.76 7.58 0.28
C LYS A 103 -9.33 6.48 1.15
N ARG A 104 -9.56 6.80 2.41
CA ARG A 104 -10.08 5.82 3.36
C ARG A 104 -11.35 5.15 2.83
N GLU A 105 -12.19 5.91 2.17
CA GLU A 105 -13.46 5.38 1.66
C GLU A 105 -13.28 4.36 0.53
N GLN A 106 -12.10 4.33 -0.11
CA GLN A 106 -11.81 3.35 -1.15
C GLN A 106 -11.34 2.03 -0.57
N ILE A 107 -10.90 2.01 0.68
CA ILE A 107 -10.40 0.80 1.32
C ILE A 107 -11.57 -0.02 1.81
N GLN A 108 -11.69 -1.24 1.30
CA GLN A 108 -12.84 -2.09 1.57
C GLN A 108 -12.60 -3.09 2.68
N GLY A 109 -11.35 -3.47 2.90
CA GLY A 109 -11.06 -4.42 3.96
C GLY A 109 -9.59 -4.75 4.03
N LYS A 110 -9.24 -5.51 5.04
CA LYS A 110 -7.88 -5.93 5.31
C LYS A 110 -7.75 -7.42 5.00
N VAL A 111 -6.62 -7.77 4.38
CA VAL A 111 -6.34 -9.18 4.09
C VAL A 111 -5.58 -9.75 5.27
N TRP A 112 -6.08 -10.84 5.83
CA TRP A 112 -5.51 -11.44 7.02
C TRP A 112 -4.73 -12.70 6.67
N PHE A 113 -3.40 -12.58 6.60
CA PHE A 113 -2.54 -13.68 6.22
C PHE A 113 -2.31 -14.71 7.31
N ARG A 114 -2.43 -14.29 8.54
CA ARG A 114 -1.95 -15.11 9.66
C ARG A 114 -2.71 -16.41 9.79
N ILE A 115 -3.92 -16.44 9.27
CA ILE A 115 -4.75 -17.63 9.31
C ILE A 115 -4.34 -18.63 8.22
N PHE A 116 -3.68 -18.14 7.17
CA PHE A 116 -3.33 -18.97 6.01
C PHE A 116 -1.85 -18.81 5.70
N PRO A 117 -0.98 -19.38 6.52
CA PRO A 117 0.45 -19.16 6.35
C PRO A 117 1.02 -19.73 5.06
N LEU A 118 0.34 -20.72 4.47
CA LEU A 118 0.80 -21.30 3.20
C LEU A 118 0.29 -20.54 1.99
N LEU A 119 -0.58 -19.59 2.18
CA LEU A 119 -1.10 -18.80 1.08
C LEU A 119 -0.03 -17.82 0.62
N LYS A 120 0.34 -17.94 -0.65
CA LYS A 120 1.39 -17.09 -1.19
C LYS A 120 0.85 -15.71 -1.50
N LEU A 121 1.71 -14.70 -1.32
CA LEU A 121 1.29 -13.33 -1.58
C LEU A 121 0.90 -13.10 -3.02
N ASP A 122 1.60 -13.72 -3.97
CA ASP A 122 1.28 -13.53 -5.38
C ASP A 122 -0.10 -14.06 -5.73
N PHE A 123 -0.66 -14.93 -4.89
CA PHE A 123 -2.02 -15.44 -5.10
C PHE A 123 -3.06 -14.35 -4.84
N ILE A 124 -2.79 -13.46 -3.90
CA ILE A 124 -3.73 -12.40 -3.55
C ILE A 124 -3.28 -11.03 -4.01
N HIS A 125 -2.07 -10.93 -4.55
CA HIS A 125 -1.59 -9.66 -5.10
C HIS A 125 -2.38 -9.30 -6.33
N SER A 126 -2.70 -8.04 -6.46
CA SER A 126 -3.20 -7.50 -7.71
C SER A 126 -2.03 -7.07 -8.57
N ARG A 127 -2.10 -7.39 -9.80
CA ARG A 127 -1.06 -7.00 -10.74
C ARG A 127 -1.56 -5.96 -11.68
#